data_36a45b0d0dcdac47880c28664d96bb90
#
_entry.id   36a45b0d0dcdac47880c28664d96bb90
#
_cell.length_a   1.000
_cell.length_b   1.000
_cell.length_c   1.000
_cell.angle_alpha   90.00
_cell.angle_beta   90.00
_cell.angle_gamma   90.00
#
_symmetry.space_group_name_H-M   'P 1'
#
loop_
_entity.id
_entity.type
_entity.pdbx_description
1 polymer ?
#
loop_
_entity_poly.entity_id
_entity_poly.type
_entity_poly.pdbx_seq_one_letter_code
_entity_poly.pdbx_strand_id
1 'polypeptide(L)'
;MGRDISKTRFSEDDLAHFKQKLLEEYQILAGWFQNGTFAPHEDMCGFELEAWLVSNDFNPAPKNEAFLERIAHPLVVPELSQFNFEINSTPRHLSGALFSELERELQEVWALCAKHAEAVGCKTMAIGILPTIRDSMLTLEHMTRISRYFALNDQVFRMREGRAMELNIQGHDILNVTHQDVMLEAVTTSLQIHLQVGAQEAVRFYNASQILSAPMVAVAANSPYLFGRDLWDETRIPAFEQAVYMDCYRDAQDEPLHRVTFGSGYAEETILEPFLENLELYPVLLPQVFDESPEMLSHLRLHNGTIWRWTRPLIGMDHDGTPHIRIEHRAPAAGPSLKDVIANIAFYIGMMAWFTRQETPLEELIPFDRAEENFYQAARHGLSAKIRWTGKEKMDMPTLLREQLIPAARKGLQLCGILEEDISSYMDDIIGQRVAQGRNGAVWQREFIGLHGPDFQAMTQAYYENQIRNLPVHEWKV
;
A
#
# COMPACT_ATOMS: atom_id res chain seq x y z
N MET A 1 -10.41 1.75 4.36
CA MET A 1 -10.08 1.15 5.66
C MET A 1 -11.16 0.17 6.14
N GLY A 2 -10.80 -0.88 6.90
CA GLY A 2 -11.76 -1.87 7.40
C GLY A 2 -12.71 -1.29 8.47
N ARG A 3 -13.84 -1.94 8.62
CA ARG A 3 -14.89 -1.59 9.59
C ARG A 3 -14.39 -1.62 11.04
N ASP A 4 -14.86 -0.71 11.90
CA ASP A 4 -14.58 -0.75 13.34
C ASP A 4 -15.31 -1.93 14.00
N ILE A 5 -14.81 -2.36 15.15
CA ILE A 5 -15.32 -3.49 15.92
C ILE A 5 -15.73 -3.03 17.33
N SER A 6 -16.70 -3.72 17.91
CA SER A 6 -17.25 -3.33 19.22
C SER A 6 -16.49 -3.92 20.41
N LYS A 7 -15.73 -5.02 20.21
CA LYS A 7 -15.01 -5.73 21.26
C LYS A 7 -13.51 -5.56 21.11
N THR A 8 -12.80 -5.43 22.23
CA THR A 8 -11.34 -5.46 22.30
C THR A 8 -10.77 -6.80 22.78
N ARG A 9 -11.61 -7.64 23.40
CA ARG A 9 -11.23 -8.97 23.87
C ARG A 9 -12.22 -10.01 23.39
N PHE A 10 -11.72 -11.20 23.06
CA PHE A 10 -12.49 -12.28 22.46
C PHE A 10 -12.35 -13.56 23.26
N SER A 11 -13.44 -14.34 23.36
CA SER A 11 -13.51 -15.66 23.94
C SER A 11 -13.22 -16.75 22.89
N GLU A 12 -13.06 -18.00 23.34
CA GLU A 12 -12.99 -19.15 22.44
C GLU A 12 -14.31 -19.40 21.70
N ASP A 13 -15.43 -19.06 22.32
CA ASP A 13 -16.77 -19.12 21.68
C ASP A 13 -16.89 -18.09 20.55
N ASP A 14 -16.37 -16.85 20.72
CA ASP A 14 -16.31 -15.86 19.65
C ASP A 14 -15.48 -16.39 18.48
N LEU A 15 -14.33 -17.01 18.76
CA LEU A 15 -13.45 -17.60 17.74
C LEU A 15 -14.15 -18.75 16.99
N ALA A 16 -14.79 -19.67 17.72
CA ALA A 16 -15.50 -20.81 17.12
C ALA A 16 -16.65 -20.33 16.22
N HIS A 17 -17.44 -19.37 16.71
CA HIS A 17 -18.56 -18.81 15.96
C HIS A 17 -18.09 -18.03 14.72
N PHE A 18 -17.02 -17.23 14.86
CA PHE A 18 -16.42 -16.51 13.73
C PHE A 18 -15.93 -17.47 12.64
N LYS A 19 -15.24 -18.57 13.00
CA LYS A 19 -14.77 -19.58 12.03
C LYS A 19 -15.93 -20.24 11.29
N GLN A 20 -17.03 -20.52 11.97
CA GLN A 20 -18.23 -21.07 11.34
C GLN A 20 -18.80 -20.09 10.30
N LYS A 21 -18.93 -18.81 10.65
CA LYS A 21 -19.39 -17.75 9.76
C LYS A 21 -18.45 -17.53 8.59
N LEU A 22 -17.15 -17.53 8.84
CA LEU A 22 -16.12 -17.39 7.81
C LEU A 22 -16.21 -18.51 6.76
N LEU A 23 -16.41 -19.75 7.19
CA LEU A 23 -16.59 -20.89 6.28
C LEU A 23 -17.89 -20.78 5.48
N GLU A 24 -19.01 -20.40 6.12
CA GLU A 24 -20.29 -20.15 5.46
C GLU A 24 -20.15 -19.08 4.36
N GLU A 25 -19.52 -17.95 4.67
CA GLU A 25 -19.30 -16.84 3.74
C GLU A 25 -18.34 -17.21 2.60
N TYR A 26 -17.32 -18.03 2.86
CA TYR A 26 -16.45 -18.57 1.80
C TYR A 26 -17.24 -19.46 0.83
N GLN A 27 -18.15 -20.29 1.32
CA GLN A 27 -18.99 -21.12 0.46
C GLN A 27 -19.93 -20.28 -0.41
N ILE A 28 -20.47 -19.20 0.12
CA ILE A 28 -21.28 -18.23 -0.63
C ILE A 28 -20.43 -17.58 -1.73
N LEU A 29 -19.23 -17.11 -1.39
CA LEU A 29 -18.30 -16.53 -2.36
C LEU A 29 -17.97 -17.52 -3.49
N ALA A 30 -17.66 -18.77 -3.15
CA ALA A 30 -17.40 -19.82 -4.13
C ALA A 30 -18.62 -20.07 -5.05
N GLY A 31 -19.82 -20.05 -4.48
CA GLY A 31 -21.07 -20.14 -5.24
C GLY A 31 -21.26 -18.96 -6.21
N TRP A 32 -20.85 -17.75 -5.84
CA TRP A 32 -20.93 -16.59 -6.74
C TRP A 32 -20.03 -16.73 -7.97
N PHE A 33 -18.82 -17.29 -7.80
CA PHE A 33 -17.95 -17.59 -8.95
C PHE A 33 -18.54 -18.63 -9.88
N GLN A 34 -19.19 -19.67 -9.32
CA GLN A 34 -19.83 -20.71 -10.11
C GLN A 34 -21.07 -20.20 -10.88
N ASN A 35 -21.83 -19.29 -10.30
CA ASN A 35 -23.09 -18.79 -10.83
C ASN A 35 -22.95 -17.47 -11.61
N GLY A 36 -21.76 -16.86 -11.66
CA GLY A 36 -21.54 -15.60 -12.35
C GLY A 36 -22.28 -14.41 -11.70
N THR A 37 -22.33 -14.35 -10.37
CA THR A 37 -23.12 -13.35 -9.62
C THR A 37 -22.48 -11.95 -9.61
N PHE A 38 -21.21 -11.84 -9.96
CA PHE A 38 -20.49 -10.56 -9.90
C PHE A 38 -21.04 -9.53 -10.89
N ALA A 39 -20.91 -8.24 -10.50
CA ALA A 39 -21.21 -7.13 -11.39
C ALA A 39 -20.49 -7.29 -12.74
N PRO A 40 -21.11 -6.83 -13.84
CA PRO A 40 -20.38 -6.66 -15.08
C PRO A 40 -19.10 -5.86 -14.85
N HIS A 41 -18.02 -6.22 -15.55
CA HIS A 41 -16.77 -5.49 -15.44
C HIS A 41 -16.98 -4.01 -15.81
N GLU A 42 -16.82 -3.15 -14.85
CA GLU A 42 -16.72 -1.71 -15.06
C GLU A 42 -15.27 -1.34 -14.80
N ASP A 43 -14.58 -0.79 -15.81
CA ASP A 43 -13.19 -0.32 -15.68
C ASP A 43 -13.10 0.86 -14.69
N MET A 44 -13.19 0.56 -13.38
CA MET A 44 -13.15 1.55 -12.30
C MET A 44 -11.82 1.48 -11.56
N CYS A 45 -11.30 2.65 -11.19
CA CYS A 45 -10.16 2.74 -10.29
C CYS A 45 -10.38 3.77 -9.18
N GLY A 46 -9.62 3.62 -8.12
CA GLY A 46 -9.53 4.55 -7.01
C GLY A 46 -8.21 4.34 -6.26
N PHE A 47 -7.96 5.12 -5.23
CA PHE A 47 -6.78 4.98 -4.39
C PHE A 47 -7.06 5.38 -2.93
N GLU A 48 -6.17 4.93 -2.06
CA GLU A 48 -6.02 5.38 -0.67
C GLU A 48 -4.60 5.97 -0.53
N LEU A 49 -4.50 7.17 0.05
CA LEU A 49 -3.22 7.83 0.32
C LEU A 49 -3.09 8.07 1.81
N GLU A 50 -2.16 7.38 2.43
CA GLU A 50 -1.81 7.61 3.83
C GLU A 50 -0.88 8.82 3.96
N ALA A 51 -1.02 9.57 5.07
CA ALA A 51 -0.28 10.79 5.29
C ALA A 51 0.00 11.03 6.78
N TRP A 52 0.95 11.92 7.05
CA TRP A 52 1.41 12.30 8.38
C TRP A 52 0.83 13.65 8.80
N LEU A 53 0.51 13.77 10.08
CA LEU A 53 0.42 15.04 10.79
C LEU A 53 1.75 15.31 11.46
N VAL A 54 2.34 16.45 11.15
CA VAL A 54 3.62 16.90 11.73
C VAL A 54 3.48 18.23 12.44
N SER A 55 4.26 18.43 13.50
CA SER A 55 4.35 19.70 14.21
C SER A 55 5.05 20.78 13.37
N ASN A 56 5.12 22.01 13.87
CA ASN A 56 5.88 23.08 13.21
C ASN A 56 7.37 22.76 13.07
N ASP A 57 7.91 21.92 13.95
CA ASP A 57 9.29 21.43 13.94
C ASP A 57 9.43 20.10 13.18
N PHE A 58 8.44 19.73 12.38
CA PHE A 58 8.41 18.53 11.56
C PHE A 58 8.58 17.19 12.31
N ASN A 59 8.27 17.15 13.61
CA ASN A 59 8.13 15.90 14.36
C ASN A 59 6.70 15.35 14.22
N PRO A 60 6.47 14.04 14.39
CA PRO A 60 5.12 13.48 14.42
C PRO A 60 4.23 14.21 15.43
N ALA A 61 3.00 14.54 15.04
CA ALA A 61 2.06 15.27 15.88
C ALA A 61 0.81 14.42 16.17
N PRO A 62 0.62 13.91 17.41
CA PRO A 62 -0.50 13.04 17.75
C PRO A 62 -1.80 13.85 17.89
N LYS A 63 -2.37 14.28 16.77
CA LYS A 63 -3.51 15.20 16.67
C LYS A 63 -4.62 14.73 15.72
N ASN A 64 -4.58 13.47 15.23
CA ASN A 64 -5.55 13.03 14.24
C ASN A 64 -7.01 13.11 14.74
N GLU A 65 -7.26 12.84 16.02
CA GLU A 65 -8.61 12.90 16.60
C GLU A 65 -9.20 14.32 16.46
N ALA A 66 -8.48 15.34 16.98
CA ALA A 66 -8.90 16.74 16.86
C ALA A 66 -8.92 17.25 15.41
N PHE A 67 -8.04 16.74 14.56
CA PHE A 67 -8.00 17.04 13.13
C PHE A 67 -9.23 16.46 12.41
N LEU A 68 -9.53 15.18 12.63
CA LEU A 68 -10.65 14.48 11.99
C LEU A 68 -12.02 15.03 12.44
N GLU A 69 -12.18 15.37 13.73
CA GLU A 69 -13.37 16.03 14.23
C GLU A 69 -13.62 17.38 13.54
N ARG A 70 -12.56 18.13 13.22
CA ARG A 70 -12.69 19.44 12.57
C ARG A 70 -12.97 19.33 11.07
N ILE A 71 -12.30 18.42 10.36
CA ILE A 71 -12.47 18.29 8.93
C ILE A 71 -13.80 17.62 8.59
N ALA A 72 -14.22 16.60 9.35
CA ALA A 72 -15.45 15.84 9.18
C ALA A 72 -15.77 15.51 7.70
N HIS A 73 -14.75 15.09 6.94
CA HIS A 73 -14.86 14.85 5.51
C HIS A 73 -14.94 13.34 5.21
N PRO A 74 -15.87 12.86 4.36
CA PRO A 74 -16.11 11.43 4.16
C PRO A 74 -14.92 10.70 3.54
N LEU A 75 -14.04 11.38 2.81
CA LEU A 75 -12.84 10.80 2.20
C LEU A 75 -11.62 10.84 3.11
N VAL A 76 -11.70 11.42 4.32
CA VAL A 76 -10.57 11.52 5.25
C VAL A 76 -10.86 10.71 6.50
N VAL A 77 -10.06 9.69 6.74
CA VAL A 77 -10.31 8.67 7.77
C VAL A 77 -9.10 8.48 8.67
N PRO A 78 -9.29 7.94 9.89
CA PRO A 78 -8.20 7.69 10.82
C PRO A 78 -7.31 6.53 10.38
N GLU A 79 -6.03 6.60 10.76
CA GLU A 79 -5.05 5.53 10.70
C GLU A 79 -4.66 5.01 12.10
N LEU A 80 -3.79 3.96 12.15
CA LEU A 80 -3.39 3.28 13.38
C LEU A 80 -2.83 4.25 14.42
N SER A 81 -2.01 5.21 14.01
CA SER A 81 -1.44 6.17 14.95
C SER A 81 -2.16 7.51 14.93
N GLN A 82 -2.10 8.22 16.06
CA GLN A 82 -2.63 9.58 16.21
C GLN A 82 -1.88 10.64 15.38
N PHE A 83 -0.79 10.28 14.72
CA PHE A 83 -0.05 11.15 13.81
C PHE A 83 -0.19 10.77 12.33
N ASN A 84 -1.06 9.80 12.02
CA ASN A 84 -1.40 9.44 10.65
C ASN A 84 -2.89 9.65 10.35
N PHE A 85 -3.20 9.82 9.09
CA PHE A 85 -4.56 9.81 8.52
C PHE A 85 -4.50 9.31 7.09
N GLU A 86 -5.65 8.97 6.52
CA GLU A 86 -5.77 8.46 5.16
C GLU A 86 -6.75 9.31 4.35
N ILE A 87 -6.44 9.53 3.08
CA ILE A 87 -7.33 10.13 2.09
C ILE A 87 -7.75 9.07 1.08
N ASN A 88 -9.05 8.84 0.96
CA ASN A 88 -9.64 8.00 -0.06
C ASN A 88 -10.02 8.84 -1.28
N SER A 89 -9.92 8.29 -2.49
CA SER A 89 -10.47 8.91 -3.69
C SER A 89 -11.90 8.45 -3.95
N THR A 90 -12.65 9.24 -4.70
CA THR A 90 -13.88 8.77 -5.34
C THR A 90 -13.52 7.84 -6.49
N PRO A 91 -14.09 6.61 -6.57
CA PRO A 91 -13.85 5.70 -7.69
C PRO A 91 -14.31 6.33 -9.02
N ARG A 92 -13.52 6.15 -10.09
CA ARG A 92 -13.78 6.73 -11.41
C ARG A 92 -13.53 5.71 -12.52
N HIS A 93 -14.22 5.88 -13.65
CA HIS A 93 -13.99 5.08 -14.84
C HIS A 93 -12.62 5.36 -15.47
N LEU A 94 -11.97 4.32 -15.98
CA LEU A 94 -10.70 4.39 -16.71
C LEU A 94 -10.90 4.97 -18.12
N SER A 95 -11.11 6.26 -18.21
CA SER A 95 -11.29 6.94 -19.50
C SER A 95 -11.10 8.45 -19.41
N GLY A 96 -10.88 9.10 -20.53
CA GLY A 96 -10.88 10.57 -20.61
C GLY A 96 -9.75 11.24 -19.82
N ALA A 97 -10.07 12.28 -19.07
CA ALA A 97 -9.15 13.07 -18.25
C ALA A 97 -9.02 12.53 -16.82
N LEU A 98 -9.05 11.21 -16.66
CA LEU A 98 -9.10 10.55 -15.35
C LEU A 98 -8.05 11.06 -14.36
N PHE A 99 -6.79 11.13 -14.80
CA PHE A 99 -5.69 11.45 -13.87
C PHE A 99 -5.68 12.92 -13.49
N SER A 100 -5.99 13.82 -14.41
CA SER A 100 -6.21 15.24 -14.12
C SER A 100 -7.40 15.46 -13.17
N GLU A 101 -8.46 14.66 -13.28
CA GLU A 101 -9.60 14.71 -12.36
C GLU A 101 -9.26 14.18 -10.97
N LEU A 102 -8.50 13.07 -10.89
CA LEU A 102 -8.01 12.53 -9.61
C LEU A 102 -7.02 13.49 -8.94
N GLU A 103 -6.13 14.13 -9.72
CA GLU A 103 -5.21 15.14 -9.19
C GLU A 103 -5.97 16.32 -8.59
N ARG A 104 -6.98 16.83 -9.30
CA ARG A 104 -7.80 17.94 -8.81
C ARG A 104 -8.53 17.59 -7.52
N GLU A 105 -9.20 16.42 -7.46
CA GLU A 105 -9.87 15.94 -6.25
C GLU A 105 -8.88 15.81 -5.08
N LEU A 106 -7.72 15.19 -5.31
CA LEU A 106 -6.69 15.05 -4.29
C LEU A 106 -6.16 16.40 -3.80
N GLN A 107 -5.92 17.36 -4.71
CA GLN A 107 -5.49 18.72 -4.34
C GLN A 107 -6.55 19.44 -3.49
N GLU A 108 -7.83 19.33 -3.86
CA GLU A 108 -8.94 19.96 -3.11
C GLU A 108 -9.04 19.36 -1.69
N VAL A 109 -9.03 18.04 -1.57
CA VAL A 109 -9.08 17.34 -0.26
C VAL A 109 -7.82 17.62 0.56
N TRP A 110 -6.64 17.60 -0.08
CA TRP A 110 -5.37 17.92 0.59
C TRP A 110 -5.33 19.34 1.12
N ALA A 111 -5.83 20.34 0.36
CA ALA A 111 -5.92 21.71 0.81
C ALA A 111 -6.86 21.87 2.02
N LEU A 112 -7.97 21.12 2.06
CA LEU A 112 -8.84 21.06 3.24
C LEU A 112 -8.09 20.42 4.44
N CYS A 113 -7.38 19.30 4.21
CA CYS A 113 -6.57 18.67 5.24
C CYS A 113 -5.51 19.65 5.80
N ALA A 114 -4.77 20.33 4.95
CA ALA A 114 -3.75 21.31 5.36
C ALA A 114 -4.36 22.45 6.20
N LYS A 115 -5.48 23.02 5.77
CA LYS A 115 -6.21 24.08 6.49
C LYS A 115 -6.66 23.61 7.89
N HIS A 116 -7.21 22.40 7.99
CA HIS A 116 -7.70 21.88 9.28
C HIS A 116 -6.56 21.40 10.18
N ALA A 117 -5.46 20.89 9.63
CA ALA A 117 -4.24 20.58 10.36
C ALA A 117 -3.61 21.85 10.97
N GLU A 118 -3.51 22.95 10.21
CA GLU A 118 -3.03 24.24 10.71
C GLU A 118 -3.86 24.74 11.91
N ALA A 119 -5.17 24.56 11.85
CA ALA A 119 -6.07 24.97 12.93
C ALA A 119 -5.89 24.17 14.25
N VAL A 120 -5.22 23.02 14.20
CA VAL A 120 -4.81 22.23 15.39
C VAL A 120 -3.31 22.30 15.65
N GLY A 121 -2.59 23.21 14.97
CA GLY A 121 -1.16 23.48 15.14
C GLY A 121 -0.25 22.47 14.46
N CYS A 122 -0.71 21.84 13.37
CA CYS A 122 0.01 20.82 12.60
C CYS A 122 0.11 21.18 11.12
N LYS A 123 0.93 20.42 10.40
CA LYS A 123 1.01 20.39 8.93
C LYS A 123 0.72 18.96 8.44
N THR A 124 0.31 18.83 7.19
CA THR A 124 0.13 17.54 6.51
C THR A 124 1.34 17.21 5.65
N MET A 125 1.78 15.95 5.63
CA MET A 125 2.91 15.51 4.82
C MET A 125 2.67 14.11 4.25
N ALA A 126 2.89 13.91 2.96
CA ALA A 126 2.90 12.60 2.30
C ALA A 126 4.36 12.16 2.07
N ILE A 127 4.81 11.16 2.80
CA ILE A 127 6.16 10.58 2.72
C ILE A 127 6.12 9.16 3.27
N GLY A 128 6.81 8.22 2.66
CA GLY A 128 6.72 6.80 3.01
C GLY A 128 7.11 6.47 4.46
N ILE A 129 8.21 7.07 4.95
CA ILE A 129 8.60 7.09 6.36
C ILE A 129 8.99 8.52 6.72
N LEU A 130 8.48 9.04 7.82
CA LEU A 130 8.86 10.38 8.29
C LEU A 130 10.28 10.35 8.85
N PRO A 131 11.26 11.08 8.27
CA PRO A 131 12.66 10.96 8.67
C PRO A 131 12.96 11.42 10.10
N THR A 132 12.09 12.24 10.67
CA THR A 132 12.19 12.74 12.05
C THR A 132 11.54 11.82 13.09
N ILE A 133 10.90 10.71 12.67
CA ILE A 133 10.33 9.72 13.60
C ILE A 133 11.43 9.11 14.46
N ARG A 134 11.14 8.93 15.73
CA ARG A 134 12.04 8.26 16.69
C ARG A 134 11.33 7.08 17.32
N ASP A 135 12.07 6.05 17.59
CA ASP A 135 11.62 4.83 18.25
C ASP A 135 10.78 5.12 19.50
N SER A 136 11.23 6.03 20.36
CA SER A 136 10.54 6.44 21.60
C SER A 136 9.18 7.12 21.40
N MET A 137 8.82 7.47 20.18
CA MET A 137 7.50 8.05 19.85
C MET A 137 6.46 7.00 19.51
N LEU A 138 6.87 5.77 19.28
CA LEU A 138 5.99 4.65 18.96
C LEU A 138 5.54 3.96 20.23
N THR A 139 4.46 4.44 20.81
CA THR A 139 3.89 3.91 22.07
C THR A 139 2.37 3.80 21.93
N LEU A 140 1.77 2.91 22.70
CA LEU A 140 0.30 2.73 22.75
C LEU A 140 -0.46 4.03 23.13
N GLU A 141 0.19 4.99 23.78
CA GLU A 141 -0.39 6.30 24.06
C GLU A 141 -0.72 7.08 22.78
N HIS A 142 0.04 6.84 21.71
CA HIS A 142 -0.14 7.44 20.40
C HIS A 142 -0.96 6.59 19.43
N MET A 143 -1.51 5.45 19.88
CA MET A 143 -2.46 4.68 19.09
C MET A 143 -3.79 5.43 18.97
N THR A 144 -4.36 5.44 17.78
CA THR A 144 -5.70 6.02 17.54
C THR A 144 -6.75 5.28 18.39
N ARG A 145 -7.64 6.03 19.04
CA ARG A 145 -8.62 5.49 20.02
C ARG A 145 -9.80 4.81 19.34
N ILE A 146 -9.51 3.77 18.56
CA ILE A 146 -10.48 2.93 17.88
C ILE A 146 -10.33 1.51 18.41
N SER A 147 -11.43 0.86 18.80
CA SER A 147 -11.45 -0.46 19.43
C SER A 147 -10.69 -1.52 18.63
N ARG A 148 -10.76 -1.45 17.30
CA ARG A 148 -10.09 -2.38 16.39
C ARG A 148 -8.57 -2.39 16.56
N TYR A 149 -7.94 -1.24 16.78
CA TYR A 149 -6.47 -1.15 16.90
C TYR A 149 -5.97 -1.72 18.22
N PHE A 150 -6.69 -1.47 19.32
CA PHE A 150 -6.37 -2.09 20.62
C PHE A 150 -6.59 -3.60 20.58
N ALA A 151 -7.68 -4.05 19.94
CA ALA A 151 -7.93 -5.48 19.76
C ALA A 151 -6.84 -6.13 18.91
N LEU A 152 -6.39 -5.47 17.83
CA LEU A 152 -5.29 -5.93 17.00
C LEU A 152 -4.00 -6.11 17.82
N ASN A 153 -3.62 -5.09 18.56
CA ASN A 153 -2.45 -5.14 19.44
C ASN A 153 -2.54 -6.32 20.42
N ASP A 154 -3.65 -6.42 21.16
CA ASP A 154 -3.84 -7.47 22.17
C ASP A 154 -3.80 -8.86 21.55
N GLN A 155 -4.40 -9.07 20.37
CA GLN A 155 -4.41 -10.38 19.72
C GLN A 155 -3.04 -10.74 19.14
N VAL A 156 -2.32 -9.80 18.52
CA VAL A 156 -0.97 -10.05 18.02
C VAL A 156 -0.05 -10.47 19.16
N PHE A 157 -0.05 -9.74 20.29
CA PHE A 157 0.81 -10.09 21.43
C PHE A 157 0.34 -11.34 22.17
N ARG A 158 -0.96 -11.62 22.21
CA ARG A 158 -1.47 -12.92 22.71
C ARG A 158 -0.95 -14.08 21.86
N MET A 159 -0.99 -13.97 20.53
CA MET A 159 -0.49 -15.00 19.63
C MET A 159 1.02 -15.17 19.70
N ARG A 160 1.74 -14.09 19.99
CA ARG A 160 3.20 -14.10 20.25
C ARG A 160 3.57 -14.56 21.67
N GLU A 161 2.61 -14.93 22.52
CA GLU A 161 2.85 -15.29 23.92
C GLU A 161 3.59 -14.19 24.71
N GLY A 162 3.33 -12.93 24.37
CA GLY A 162 3.96 -11.75 24.98
C GLY A 162 5.39 -11.46 24.51
N ARG A 163 5.90 -12.19 23.51
CA ARG A 163 7.26 -11.94 22.97
C ARG A 163 7.30 -10.61 22.21
N ALA A 164 8.36 -9.83 22.43
CA ALA A 164 8.58 -8.56 21.76
C ALA A 164 8.63 -8.70 20.24
N MET A 165 8.20 -7.65 19.53
CA MET A 165 8.49 -7.48 18.11
C MET A 165 9.96 -7.14 17.94
N GLU A 166 10.62 -7.77 16.98
CA GLU A 166 11.99 -7.48 16.61
C GLU A 166 12.02 -6.96 15.19
N LEU A 167 12.58 -5.77 15.00
CA LEU A 167 12.84 -5.18 13.70
C LEU A 167 14.36 -5.23 13.46
N ASN A 168 14.77 -6.02 12.48
CA ASN A 168 16.16 -6.17 12.09
C ASN A 168 16.29 -5.91 10.58
N ILE A 169 16.76 -4.72 10.22
CA ILE A 169 16.91 -4.31 8.82
C ILE A 169 18.38 -4.04 8.54
N GLN A 170 18.92 -4.73 7.56
CA GLN A 170 20.27 -4.53 7.07
C GLN A 170 20.21 -3.83 5.70
N GLY A 171 20.67 -2.57 5.68
CA GLY A 171 20.78 -1.74 4.49
C GLY A 171 22.18 -1.14 4.36
N HIS A 172 22.28 0.17 4.08
CA HIS A 172 23.55 0.91 4.19
C HIS A 172 24.02 0.93 5.64
N ASP A 173 23.11 1.17 6.57
CA ASP A 173 23.26 0.96 8.00
C ASP A 173 22.59 -0.35 8.46
N ILE A 174 22.72 -0.65 9.76
CA ILE A 174 22.00 -1.74 10.44
C ILE A 174 21.07 -1.11 11.47
N LEU A 175 19.81 -1.52 11.45
CA LEU A 175 18.81 -1.17 12.45
C LEU A 175 18.37 -2.41 13.20
N ASN A 176 18.48 -2.39 14.54
CA ASN A 176 17.93 -3.40 15.44
C ASN A 176 17.16 -2.69 16.54
N VAL A 177 15.85 -2.92 16.59
CA VAL A 177 14.95 -2.38 17.63
C VAL A 177 13.96 -3.45 18.07
N THR A 178 13.42 -3.30 19.28
CA THR A 178 12.41 -4.20 19.84
C THR A 178 11.24 -3.39 20.39
N HIS A 179 10.00 -3.84 20.13
CA HIS A 179 8.78 -3.22 20.61
C HIS A 179 7.89 -4.20 21.36
N GLN A 180 7.11 -3.68 22.30
CA GLN A 180 6.11 -4.43 23.08
C GLN A 180 4.68 -4.14 22.61
N ASP A 181 4.53 -3.56 21.42
CA ASP A 181 3.26 -3.20 20.79
C ASP A 181 3.40 -3.20 19.26
N VAL A 182 2.28 -3.04 18.54
CA VAL A 182 2.24 -3.03 17.08
C VAL A 182 2.53 -1.67 16.46
N MET A 183 2.95 -0.67 17.26
CA MET A 183 3.13 0.71 16.77
C MET A 183 4.26 0.86 15.75
N LEU A 184 5.14 -0.14 15.59
CA LEU A 184 6.10 -0.16 14.48
C LEU A 184 5.44 -0.10 13.09
N GLU A 185 4.23 -0.63 12.94
CA GLU A 185 3.46 -0.55 11.69
C GLU A 185 3.18 0.91 11.30
N ALA A 186 2.90 1.77 12.30
CA ALA A 186 2.57 3.16 12.09
C ALA A 186 3.72 4.04 11.53
N VAL A 187 4.96 3.51 11.41
CA VAL A 187 6.06 4.24 10.76
C VAL A 187 5.92 4.27 9.25
N THR A 188 5.08 3.41 8.68
CA THR A 188 4.93 3.22 7.24
C THR A 188 3.65 3.88 6.74
N THR A 189 3.74 4.62 5.63
CA THR A 189 2.60 5.20 4.93
C THR A 189 2.69 4.90 3.45
N SER A 190 1.58 4.51 2.85
CA SER A 190 1.50 3.99 1.50
C SER A 190 0.57 4.78 0.57
N LEU A 191 0.70 4.49 -0.71
CA LEU A 191 -0.30 4.70 -1.73
C LEU A 191 -0.87 3.33 -2.10
N GLN A 192 -2.16 3.12 -1.89
CA GLN A 192 -2.85 1.89 -2.26
C GLN A 192 -3.72 2.16 -3.48
N ILE A 193 -3.49 1.41 -4.56
CA ILE A 193 -4.20 1.60 -5.83
C ILE A 193 -5.21 0.47 -5.98
N HIS A 194 -6.47 0.83 -6.18
CA HIS A 194 -7.57 -0.12 -6.37
C HIS A 194 -8.00 -0.15 -7.83
N LEU A 195 -8.06 -1.33 -8.40
CA LEU A 195 -8.53 -1.57 -9.75
C LEU A 195 -9.66 -2.60 -9.72
N GLN A 196 -10.86 -2.24 -10.16
CA GLN A 196 -11.97 -3.16 -10.32
C GLN A 196 -11.71 -4.06 -11.53
N VAL A 197 -11.99 -5.35 -11.39
CA VAL A 197 -11.68 -6.36 -12.42
C VAL A 197 -12.84 -7.33 -12.60
N GLY A 198 -12.98 -7.87 -13.80
CA GLY A 198 -13.94 -8.94 -14.08
C GLY A 198 -13.53 -10.26 -13.42
N ALA A 199 -14.53 -11.04 -12.96
CA ALA A 199 -14.27 -12.30 -12.25
C ALA A 199 -13.44 -13.30 -13.09
N GLN A 200 -13.61 -13.33 -14.41
CA GLN A 200 -12.88 -14.21 -15.32
C GLN A 200 -11.43 -13.76 -15.56
N GLU A 201 -11.13 -12.49 -15.39
CA GLU A 201 -9.82 -11.90 -15.63
C GLU A 201 -9.02 -11.70 -14.33
N ALA A 202 -9.67 -11.88 -13.17
CA ALA A 202 -9.13 -11.52 -11.86
C ALA A 202 -7.80 -12.21 -11.53
N VAL A 203 -7.61 -13.48 -11.92
CA VAL A 203 -6.35 -14.23 -11.79
C VAL A 203 -5.23 -13.52 -12.53
N ARG A 204 -5.45 -13.20 -13.79
CA ARG A 204 -4.46 -12.53 -14.64
C ARG A 204 -4.07 -11.14 -14.11
N PHE A 205 -5.07 -10.37 -13.64
CA PHE A 205 -4.82 -9.06 -13.03
C PHE A 205 -4.06 -9.18 -11.71
N TYR A 206 -4.40 -10.16 -10.89
CA TYR A 206 -3.72 -10.41 -9.62
C TYR A 206 -2.25 -10.77 -9.82
N ASN A 207 -1.95 -11.74 -10.68
CA ASN A 207 -0.60 -12.18 -11.00
C ASN A 207 0.24 -11.07 -11.65
N ALA A 208 -0.34 -10.35 -12.62
CA ALA A 208 0.33 -9.20 -13.24
C ALA A 208 0.65 -8.12 -12.20
N SER A 209 -0.26 -7.83 -11.26
CA SER A 209 -0.03 -6.84 -10.21
C SER A 209 1.12 -7.25 -9.28
N GLN A 210 1.26 -8.53 -8.91
CA GLN A 210 2.41 -9.02 -8.15
C GLN A 210 3.72 -8.76 -8.90
N ILE A 211 3.80 -9.15 -10.18
CA ILE A 211 5.00 -8.97 -11.00
C ILE A 211 5.37 -7.49 -11.15
N LEU A 212 4.36 -6.63 -11.38
CA LEU A 212 4.53 -5.19 -11.57
C LEU A 212 4.87 -4.44 -10.28
N SER A 213 4.82 -5.09 -9.12
CA SER A 213 5.23 -4.50 -7.84
C SER A 213 6.71 -4.06 -7.86
N ALA A 214 7.60 -4.81 -8.51
CA ALA A 214 9.01 -4.46 -8.56
C ALA A 214 9.28 -3.11 -9.26
N PRO A 215 8.85 -2.86 -10.51
CA PRO A 215 9.03 -1.55 -11.14
C PRO A 215 8.27 -0.43 -10.41
N MET A 216 7.09 -0.72 -9.82
CA MET A 216 6.35 0.27 -9.04
C MET A 216 7.12 0.72 -7.81
N VAL A 217 7.67 -0.20 -7.02
CA VAL A 217 8.50 0.12 -5.85
C VAL A 217 9.74 0.91 -6.27
N ALA A 218 10.42 0.50 -7.35
CA ALA A 218 11.62 1.20 -7.82
C ALA A 218 11.35 2.67 -8.19
N VAL A 219 10.24 2.93 -8.88
CA VAL A 219 9.86 4.28 -9.32
C VAL A 219 9.36 5.13 -8.17
N ALA A 220 8.60 4.53 -7.22
CA ALA A 220 7.92 5.23 -6.13
C ALA A 220 8.71 5.27 -4.81
N ALA A 221 9.91 4.68 -4.72
CA ALA A 221 10.68 4.60 -3.47
C ALA A 221 10.86 5.96 -2.81
N ASN A 222 10.47 6.05 -1.53
CA ASN A 222 10.42 7.30 -0.78
C ASN A 222 10.59 7.13 0.75
N SER A 223 11.35 6.11 1.16
CA SER A 223 11.53 5.80 2.59
C SER A 223 12.93 5.30 2.93
N PRO A 224 14.03 6.04 2.61
CA PRO A 224 15.37 5.54 2.81
C PRO A 224 15.83 5.55 4.27
N TYR A 225 15.18 6.35 5.13
CA TYR A 225 15.59 6.55 6.52
C TYR A 225 14.53 6.09 7.52
N LEU A 226 14.98 5.36 8.55
CA LEU A 226 14.19 5.00 9.72
C LEU A 226 15.05 5.16 10.97
N PHE A 227 14.57 5.92 11.98
CA PHE A 227 15.27 6.20 13.24
C PHE A 227 16.72 6.70 13.05
N GLY A 228 16.91 7.55 12.02
CA GLY A 228 18.22 8.11 11.70
C GLY A 228 19.21 7.15 11.03
N ARG A 229 18.76 5.98 10.56
CA ARG A 229 19.57 4.99 9.82
C ARG A 229 19.25 5.06 8.34
N ASP A 230 20.27 5.00 7.48
CA ASP A 230 20.15 4.85 6.03
C ASP A 230 20.02 3.36 5.70
N LEU A 231 18.87 2.94 5.18
CA LEU A 231 18.56 1.53 5.01
C LEU A 231 18.29 1.20 3.51
N TRP A 232 17.10 0.70 3.19
CA TRP A 232 16.71 0.40 1.80
C TRP A 232 16.15 1.66 1.14
N ASP A 233 16.08 1.73 -0.18
CA ASP A 233 15.37 2.83 -0.87
C ASP A 233 13.90 2.87 -0.47
N GLU A 234 13.32 1.67 -0.23
CA GLU A 234 11.96 1.50 0.27
C GLU A 234 11.97 0.68 1.56
N THR A 235 12.44 1.29 2.65
CA THR A 235 12.50 0.67 4.00
C THR A 235 11.13 0.30 4.54
N ARG A 236 10.06 0.91 4.03
CA ARG A 236 8.68 0.54 4.39
C ARG A 236 8.42 -0.97 4.23
N ILE A 237 9.00 -1.58 3.19
CA ILE A 237 8.79 -3.00 2.89
C ILE A 237 9.25 -3.87 4.07
N PRO A 238 10.55 -3.94 4.43
CA PRO A 238 10.99 -4.78 5.53
C PRO A 238 10.48 -4.28 6.90
N ALA A 239 10.17 -3.00 7.06
CA ALA A 239 9.64 -2.47 8.30
C ALA A 239 8.22 -3.01 8.57
N PHE A 240 7.33 -2.97 7.59
CA PHE A 240 5.96 -3.46 7.76
C PHE A 240 5.90 -4.99 7.87
N GLU A 241 6.69 -5.72 7.07
CA GLU A 241 6.76 -7.19 7.15
C GLU A 241 7.13 -7.68 8.55
N GLN A 242 8.03 -6.96 9.24
CA GLN A 242 8.50 -7.31 10.58
C GLN A 242 7.63 -6.72 11.70
N ALA A 243 6.91 -5.62 11.48
CA ALA A 243 6.11 -4.92 12.48
C ALA A 243 4.91 -5.71 13.01
N VAL A 244 4.43 -6.70 12.26
CA VAL A 244 3.32 -7.60 12.64
C VAL A 244 3.67 -9.07 12.45
N TYR A 245 4.95 -9.40 12.50
CA TYR A 245 5.47 -10.76 12.35
C TYR A 245 5.03 -11.68 13.49
N MET A 246 4.59 -12.88 13.14
CA MET A 246 4.17 -13.91 14.09
C MET A 246 4.87 -15.24 13.75
N ASP A 247 5.89 -15.60 14.53
CA ASP A 247 6.72 -16.78 14.34
C ASP A 247 6.10 -18.10 14.86
N CYS A 248 4.92 -18.03 15.46
CA CYS A 248 4.21 -19.18 16.05
C CYS A 248 3.38 -19.97 15.04
N TYR A 249 3.22 -19.49 13.82
CA TYR A 249 2.48 -20.18 12.77
C TYR A 249 3.38 -20.47 11.58
N ARG A 250 3.15 -21.63 10.96
CA ARG A 250 3.92 -22.11 9.83
C ARG A 250 3.01 -22.49 8.68
N ASP A 251 3.53 -22.31 7.47
CA ASP A 251 2.87 -22.77 6.25
C ASP A 251 3.03 -24.29 6.05
N ALA A 252 2.56 -24.78 4.91
CA ALA A 252 2.65 -26.20 4.57
C ALA A 252 4.09 -26.70 4.33
N GLN A 253 5.06 -25.81 4.15
CA GLN A 253 6.48 -26.07 3.96
C GLN A 253 7.30 -25.94 5.26
N ASP A 254 6.62 -25.70 6.40
CA ASP A 254 7.22 -25.44 7.71
C ASP A 254 7.99 -24.11 7.80
N GLU A 255 7.70 -23.16 6.88
CA GLU A 255 8.24 -21.81 6.93
C GLU A 255 7.34 -20.88 7.75
N PRO A 256 7.89 -19.83 8.40
CA PRO A 256 7.09 -18.89 9.19
C PRO A 256 6.02 -18.18 8.34
N LEU A 257 4.79 -18.19 8.82
CA LEU A 257 3.67 -17.55 8.13
C LEU A 257 3.65 -16.03 8.39
N HIS A 258 3.90 -15.26 7.34
CA HIS A 258 3.91 -13.79 7.40
C HIS A 258 2.57 -13.20 7.01
N ARG A 259 2.01 -12.31 7.85
CA ARG A 259 0.77 -11.59 7.51
C ARG A 259 0.99 -10.46 6.51
N VAL A 260 2.17 -9.84 6.53
CA VAL A 260 2.63 -8.92 5.49
C VAL A 260 3.61 -9.69 4.63
N THR A 261 3.30 -9.86 3.35
CA THR A 261 4.07 -10.75 2.47
C THR A 261 3.86 -10.39 1.01
N PHE A 262 4.82 -10.78 0.18
CA PHE A 262 4.67 -10.75 -1.28
C PHE A 262 3.61 -11.74 -1.76
N GLY A 263 3.40 -12.84 -1.05
CA GLY A 263 2.49 -13.93 -1.34
C GLY A 263 3.21 -15.28 -1.27
N SER A 264 2.47 -16.36 -1.48
CA SER A 264 2.95 -17.76 -1.50
C SER A 264 3.09 -18.33 -2.91
N GLY A 265 2.51 -17.64 -3.92
CA GLY A 265 2.47 -18.08 -5.31
C GLY A 265 1.57 -17.20 -6.17
N TYR A 266 1.54 -17.49 -7.46
CA TYR A 266 0.53 -16.99 -8.36
C TYR A 266 -0.78 -17.74 -8.14
N ALA A 267 -1.91 -17.09 -8.37
CA ALA A 267 -3.18 -17.79 -8.51
C ALA A 267 -3.18 -18.56 -9.86
N GLU A 268 -3.65 -19.81 -9.86
CA GLU A 268 -3.59 -20.67 -11.03
C GLU A 268 -4.92 -20.72 -11.79
N GLU A 269 -6.01 -21.07 -11.11
CA GLU A 269 -7.31 -21.29 -11.73
C GLU A 269 -8.34 -20.22 -11.37
N THR A 270 -8.29 -19.74 -10.12
CA THR A 270 -9.31 -18.82 -9.60
C THR A 270 -8.78 -17.85 -8.57
N ILE A 271 -9.32 -16.64 -8.54
CA ILE A 271 -9.02 -15.65 -7.52
C ILE A 271 -9.58 -16.03 -6.12
N LEU A 272 -10.27 -17.15 -6.01
CA LEU A 272 -10.64 -17.73 -4.71
C LEU A 272 -9.45 -18.33 -3.96
N GLU A 273 -8.36 -18.69 -4.65
CA GLU A 273 -7.20 -19.33 -4.04
C GLU A 273 -6.58 -18.53 -2.91
N PRO A 274 -6.31 -17.23 -3.02
CA PRO A 274 -5.84 -16.42 -1.89
C PRO A 274 -6.83 -16.37 -0.71
N PHE A 275 -8.14 -16.46 -0.96
CA PHE A 275 -9.14 -16.51 0.12
C PHE A 275 -9.17 -17.88 0.80
N LEU A 276 -8.99 -18.96 0.03
CA LEU A 276 -8.87 -20.31 0.57
C LEU A 276 -7.60 -20.45 1.41
N GLU A 277 -6.47 -19.96 0.91
CA GLU A 277 -5.23 -19.91 1.66
C GLU A 277 -5.39 -19.14 2.99
N ASN A 278 -6.10 -18.01 2.96
CA ASN A 278 -6.42 -17.25 4.17
C ASN A 278 -7.21 -18.10 5.18
N LEU A 279 -8.21 -18.82 4.69
CA LEU A 279 -9.08 -19.67 5.52
C LEU A 279 -8.32 -20.84 6.15
N GLU A 280 -7.43 -21.49 5.39
CA GLU A 280 -6.75 -22.72 5.79
C GLU A 280 -5.50 -22.47 6.63
N LEU A 281 -4.69 -21.47 6.28
CA LEU A 281 -3.39 -21.28 6.86
C LEU A 281 -3.34 -20.15 7.91
N TYR A 282 -4.14 -19.09 7.74
CA TYR A 282 -4.03 -17.94 8.63
C TYR A 282 -4.95 -18.03 9.85
N PRO A 283 -4.42 -17.95 11.05
CA PRO A 283 -5.27 -17.91 12.26
C PRO A 283 -6.11 -16.63 12.26
N VAL A 284 -7.37 -16.72 12.71
CA VAL A 284 -8.26 -15.58 12.88
C VAL A 284 -7.69 -14.63 13.92
N LEU A 285 -7.42 -13.38 13.51
CA LEU A 285 -6.83 -12.38 14.39
C LEU A 285 -7.88 -11.59 15.16
N LEU A 286 -8.97 -11.18 14.49
CA LEU A 286 -10.06 -10.39 15.07
C LEU A 286 -11.39 -11.15 14.95
N PRO A 287 -11.72 -12.04 15.89
CA PRO A 287 -12.96 -12.85 15.80
C PRO A 287 -14.22 -12.07 16.25
N GLN A 288 -14.46 -10.90 15.65
CA GLN A 288 -15.66 -10.11 15.83
C GLN A 288 -16.80 -10.71 15.02
N VAL A 289 -17.82 -11.23 15.70
CA VAL A 289 -19.02 -11.73 15.05
C VAL A 289 -19.96 -10.56 14.74
N PHE A 290 -20.46 -10.53 13.50
CA PHE A 290 -21.45 -9.56 13.01
C PHE A 290 -22.81 -10.24 12.85
N ASP A 291 -23.88 -9.51 13.21
CA ASP A 291 -25.26 -9.95 13.01
C ASP A 291 -25.79 -9.35 11.69
N GLU A 292 -25.22 -9.83 10.58
CA GLU A 292 -25.53 -9.40 9.22
C GLU A 292 -25.80 -10.61 8.34
N SER A 293 -26.47 -10.37 7.19
CA SER A 293 -26.66 -11.43 6.19
C SER A 293 -25.30 -11.97 5.73
N PRO A 294 -25.13 -13.30 5.63
CA PRO A 294 -23.88 -13.91 5.18
C PRO A 294 -23.43 -13.44 3.80
N GLU A 295 -24.35 -12.99 2.93
CA GLU A 295 -24.04 -12.41 1.61
C GLU A 295 -23.27 -11.08 1.72
N MET A 296 -23.22 -10.43 2.89
CA MET A 296 -22.36 -9.27 3.11
C MET A 296 -20.89 -9.64 3.25
N LEU A 297 -20.57 -10.92 3.42
CA LEU A 297 -19.20 -11.47 3.57
C LEU A 297 -18.40 -10.74 4.67
N SER A 298 -19.04 -10.30 5.74
CA SER A 298 -18.45 -9.41 6.74
C SER A 298 -17.29 -10.06 7.50
N HIS A 299 -17.37 -11.37 7.80
CA HIS A 299 -16.32 -12.11 8.48
C HIS A 299 -15.17 -12.44 7.53
N LEU A 300 -15.47 -12.82 6.28
CA LEU A 300 -14.46 -13.06 5.24
C LEU A 300 -13.68 -11.78 4.91
N ARG A 301 -14.37 -10.66 4.75
CA ARG A 301 -13.75 -9.36 4.50
C ARG A 301 -12.89 -8.90 5.68
N LEU A 302 -13.35 -9.10 6.93
CA LEU A 302 -12.57 -8.78 8.12
C LEU A 302 -11.32 -9.67 8.21
N HIS A 303 -11.45 -10.97 7.97
CA HIS A 303 -10.32 -11.91 8.00
C HIS A 303 -9.28 -11.54 6.93
N ASN A 304 -9.70 -11.36 5.67
CA ASN A 304 -8.84 -10.89 4.57
C ASN A 304 -8.19 -9.53 4.90
N GLY A 305 -8.91 -8.64 5.57
CA GLY A 305 -8.41 -7.32 6.01
C GLY A 305 -7.30 -7.37 7.07
N THR A 306 -7.04 -8.54 7.68
CA THR A 306 -5.94 -8.75 8.64
C THR A 306 -4.75 -9.51 8.04
N ILE A 307 -4.73 -9.69 6.73
CA ILE A 307 -3.63 -10.32 5.99
C ILE A 307 -3.21 -9.32 4.90
N TRP A 308 -2.03 -8.74 5.08
CA TRP A 308 -1.57 -7.57 4.33
C TRP A 308 -0.58 -7.98 3.25
N ARG A 309 -1.05 -8.75 2.24
CA ARG A 309 -0.24 -8.99 1.04
C ARG A 309 0.00 -7.67 0.30
N TRP A 310 1.17 -7.50 -0.31
CA TRP A 310 1.49 -6.31 -1.11
C TRP A 310 0.58 -6.15 -2.34
N THR A 311 0.04 -7.25 -2.83
CA THR A 311 -1.11 -7.28 -3.76
C THR A 311 -2.22 -8.12 -3.13
N ARG A 312 -3.41 -7.57 -3.00
CA ARG A 312 -4.52 -8.20 -2.29
C ARG A 312 -5.81 -8.19 -3.11
N PRO A 313 -6.49 -9.33 -3.33
CA PRO A 313 -7.83 -9.33 -3.89
C PRO A 313 -8.84 -8.93 -2.82
N LEU A 314 -9.80 -8.09 -3.21
CA LEU A 314 -10.88 -7.61 -2.34
C LEU A 314 -12.23 -7.90 -2.98
N ILE A 315 -13.22 -8.25 -2.14
CA ILE A 315 -14.63 -8.30 -2.53
C ILE A 315 -15.32 -7.06 -1.97
N GLY A 316 -15.85 -6.24 -2.87
CA GLY A 316 -16.69 -5.08 -2.56
C GLY A 316 -18.15 -5.37 -2.86
N MET A 317 -19.01 -4.46 -2.42
CA MET A 317 -20.44 -4.45 -2.74
C MET A 317 -20.78 -3.08 -3.33
N ASP A 318 -21.52 -3.07 -4.42
CA ASP A 318 -22.08 -1.85 -4.98
C ASP A 318 -23.28 -1.37 -4.14
N HIS A 319 -23.79 -0.19 -4.43
CA HIS A 319 -24.92 0.39 -3.66
C HIS A 319 -26.19 -0.45 -3.74
N ASP A 320 -26.37 -1.24 -4.79
CA ASP A 320 -27.50 -2.16 -4.99
C ASP A 320 -27.28 -3.54 -4.36
N GLY A 321 -26.11 -3.77 -3.74
CA GLY A 321 -25.70 -5.04 -3.15
C GLY A 321 -25.04 -6.01 -4.11
N THR A 322 -24.80 -5.64 -5.37
CA THR A 322 -24.11 -6.50 -6.32
C THR A 322 -22.61 -6.59 -5.95
N PRO A 323 -22.04 -7.82 -5.83
CA PRO A 323 -20.62 -7.96 -5.51
C PRO A 323 -19.71 -7.63 -6.69
N HIS A 324 -18.57 -7.01 -6.40
CA HIS A 324 -17.51 -6.77 -7.36
C HIS A 324 -16.13 -7.16 -6.81
N ILE A 325 -15.17 -7.40 -7.71
CA ILE A 325 -13.79 -7.77 -7.36
C ILE A 325 -12.89 -6.57 -7.62
N ARG A 326 -11.96 -6.31 -6.69
CA ARG A 326 -10.88 -5.33 -6.87
C ARG A 326 -9.53 -5.96 -6.58
N ILE A 327 -8.52 -5.56 -7.33
CA ILE A 327 -7.11 -5.78 -6.98
C ILE A 327 -6.60 -4.52 -6.31
N GLU A 328 -6.11 -4.67 -5.10
CA GLU A 328 -5.49 -3.62 -4.30
C GLU A 328 -3.97 -3.78 -4.38
N HIS A 329 -3.29 -2.77 -4.89
CA HIS A 329 -1.83 -2.72 -5.00
C HIS A 329 -1.26 -1.76 -3.94
N ARG A 330 -0.54 -2.28 -2.94
CA ARG A 330 -0.14 -1.59 -1.70
C ARG A 330 1.35 -1.23 -1.64
N ALA A 331 2.11 -1.66 -2.64
CA ALA A 331 3.56 -1.56 -2.62
C ALA A 331 4.12 -0.13 -2.69
N PRO A 332 3.54 0.86 -3.42
CA PRO A 332 4.10 2.21 -3.53
C PRO A 332 4.07 2.97 -2.21
N ALA A 333 5.12 3.78 -1.96
CA ALA A 333 5.16 4.73 -0.85
C ALA A 333 4.22 5.91 -1.07
N ALA A 334 3.79 6.56 0.02
CA ALA A 334 3.15 7.86 -0.02
C ALA A 334 4.10 8.96 -0.55
N GLY A 335 3.60 9.91 -1.31
CA GLY A 335 4.36 11.06 -1.86
C GLY A 335 5.18 10.73 -3.13
N PRO A 336 6.23 11.53 -3.45
CA PRO A 336 6.67 12.76 -2.79
C PRO A 336 5.73 13.95 -2.93
N SER A 337 5.28 14.33 -4.14
CA SER A 337 4.24 15.34 -4.37
C SER A 337 2.90 14.69 -4.73
N LEU A 338 1.81 15.46 -4.73
CA LEU A 338 0.51 14.94 -5.17
C LEU A 338 0.54 14.57 -6.66
N LYS A 339 1.31 15.32 -7.48
CA LYS A 339 1.55 14.96 -8.88
C LYS A 339 2.29 13.64 -9.03
N ASP A 340 3.30 13.40 -8.20
CA ASP A 340 4.04 12.13 -8.20
C ASP A 340 3.12 10.96 -7.80
N VAL A 341 2.21 11.16 -6.85
CA VAL A 341 1.20 10.16 -6.45
C VAL A 341 0.32 9.79 -7.65
N ILE A 342 -0.24 10.77 -8.36
CA ILE A 342 -1.10 10.49 -9.51
C ILE A 342 -0.30 9.88 -10.67
N ALA A 343 0.94 10.30 -10.89
CA ALA A 343 1.82 9.69 -11.90
C ALA A 343 2.12 8.21 -11.59
N ASN A 344 2.30 7.86 -10.32
CA ASN A 344 2.46 6.46 -9.90
C ASN A 344 1.20 5.64 -10.19
N ILE A 345 0.00 6.19 -9.93
CA ILE A 345 -1.29 5.54 -10.27
C ILE A 345 -1.40 5.34 -11.79
N ALA A 346 -1.12 6.38 -12.58
CA ALA A 346 -1.18 6.31 -14.03
C ALA A 346 -0.21 5.26 -14.60
N PHE A 347 1.01 5.19 -14.07
CA PHE A 347 2.01 4.20 -14.48
C PHE A 347 1.55 2.78 -14.17
N TYR A 348 1.04 2.52 -12.95
CA TYR A 348 0.51 1.21 -12.58
C TYR A 348 -0.65 0.79 -13.49
N ILE A 349 -1.66 1.65 -13.64
CA ILE A 349 -2.86 1.37 -14.45
C ILE A 349 -2.46 1.13 -15.91
N GLY A 350 -1.56 1.94 -16.46
CA GLY A 350 -1.09 1.78 -17.83
C GLY A 350 -0.38 0.43 -18.05
N MET A 351 0.50 0.03 -17.13
CA MET A 351 1.13 -1.28 -17.18
C MET A 351 0.12 -2.40 -17.07
N MET A 352 -0.80 -2.33 -16.08
CA MET A 352 -1.85 -3.32 -15.92
C MET A 352 -2.69 -3.47 -17.19
N ALA A 353 -3.17 -2.35 -17.74
CA ALA A 353 -3.97 -2.35 -18.96
C ALA A 353 -3.26 -2.94 -20.18
N TRP A 354 -1.94 -2.76 -20.27
CA TRP A 354 -1.14 -3.33 -21.36
C TRP A 354 -0.89 -4.82 -21.15
N PHE A 355 -0.32 -5.21 -20.01
CA PHE A 355 0.16 -6.58 -19.80
C PHE A 355 -0.96 -7.60 -19.63
N THR A 356 -2.11 -7.21 -19.07
CA THR A 356 -3.25 -8.11 -18.96
C THR A 356 -3.95 -8.39 -20.29
N ARG A 357 -3.67 -7.61 -21.35
CA ARG A 357 -4.20 -7.79 -22.70
C ARG A 357 -3.24 -8.49 -23.67
N GLN A 358 -2.03 -8.86 -23.21
CA GLN A 358 -1.09 -9.59 -24.07
C GLN A 358 -1.56 -11.05 -24.25
N GLU A 359 -1.17 -11.68 -25.37
CA GLU A 359 -1.48 -13.08 -25.64
C GLU A 359 -0.84 -14.01 -24.59
N THR A 360 0.44 -13.79 -24.30
CA THR A 360 1.17 -14.53 -23.26
C THR A 360 1.10 -13.78 -21.92
N PRO A 361 0.55 -14.37 -20.86
CA PRO A 361 0.53 -13.81 -19.52
C PRO A 361 1.94 -13.58 -18.97
N LEU A 362 2.11 -12.55 -18.11
CA LEU A 362 3.41 -12.25 -17.51
C LEU A 362 3.94 -13.38 -16.63
N GLU A 363 3.07 -14.08 -15.93
CA GLU A 363 3.41 -15.20 -15.04
C GLU A 363 4.00 -16.41 -15.79
N GLU A 364 3.74 -16.56 -17.06
CA GLU A 364 4.40 -17.57 -17.91
C GLU A 364 5.86 -17.18 -18.27
N LEU A 365 6.15 -15.87 -18.27
CA LEU A 365 7.46 -15.33 -18.62
C LEU A 365 8.35 -15.10 -17.41
N ILE A 366 7.74 -14.81 -16.26
CA ILE A 366 8.42 -14.46 -15.00
C ILE A 366 7.88 -15.39 -13.89
N PRO A 367 8.59 -16.45 -13.53
CA PRO A 367 8.23 -17.31 -12.39
C PRO A 367 8.09 -16.54 -11.09
N PHE A 368 7.25 -17.03 -10.17
CA PHE A 368 6.92 -16.35 -8.92
C PHE A 368 8.15 -15.99 -8.07
N ASP A 369 9.06 -16.94 -7.87
CA ASP A 369 10.31 -16.73 -7.14
C ASP A 369 11.17 -15.59 -7.73
N ARG A 370 11.14 -15.45 -9.07
CA ARG A 370 11.81 -14.34 -9.73
C ARG A 370 11.09 -13.01 -9.53
N ALA A 371 9.77 -12.99 -9.56
CA ALA A 371 8.98 -11.79 -9.29
C ALA A 371 9.22 -11.30 -7.85
N GLU A 372 9.28 -12.21 -6.90
CA GLU A 372 9.61 -11.94 -5.50
C GLU A 372 11.06 -11.43 -5.34
N GLU A 373 12.07 -12.10 -5.96
CA GLU A 373 13.46 -11.60 -5.98
C GLU A 373 13.52 -10.17 -6.53
N ASN A 374 12.83 -9.92 -7.64
CA ASN A 374 12.81 -8.61 -8.29
C ASN A 374 12.17 -7.54 -7.39
N PHE A 375 11.11 -7.87 -6.68
CA PHE A 375 10.44 -6.97 -5.73
C PHE A 375 11.38 -6.53 -4.61
N TYR A 376 12.06 -7.49 -3.96
CA TYR A 376 13.01 -7.14 -2.90
C TYR A 376 14.26 -6.45 -3.41
N GLN A 377 14.74 -6.75 -4.63
CA GLN A 377 15.81 -5.99 -5.26
C GLN A 377 15.40 -4.54 -5.51
N ALA A 378 14.17 -4.31 -5.99
CA ALA A 378 13.61 -2.98 -6.19
C ALA A 378 13.44 -2.22 -4.87
N ALA A 379 12.97 -2.88 -3.80
CA ALA A 379 12.84 -2.29 -2.49
C ALA A 379 14.19 -1.86 -1.90
N ARG A 380 15.22 -2.68 -2.08
CA ARG A 380 16.59 -2.39 -1.59
C ARG A 380 17.28 -1.27 -2.33
N HIS A 381 17.11 -1.20 -3.66
CA HIS A 381 17.98 -0.41 -4.53
C HIS A 381 17.23 0.61 -5.40
N GLY A 382 15.89 0.68 -5.31
CA GLY A 382 15.09 1.65 -6.05
C GLY A 382 15.40 1.66 -7.54
N LEU A 383 15.66 2.84 -8.08
CA LEU A 383 16.02 3.03 -9.49
C LEU A 383 17.40 2.44 -9.85
N SER A 384 18.29 2.17 -8.89
CA SER A 384 19.57 1.50 -9.14
C SER A 384 19.50 -0.03 -9.11
N ALA A 385 18.32 -0.60 -8.91
CA ALA A 385 18.11 -2.04 -8.92
C ALA A 385 18.47 -2.69 -10.26
N LYS A 386 18.97 -3.92 -10.19
CA LYS A 386 19.20 -4.80 -11.34
C LYS A 386 18.35 -6.06 -11.17
N ILE A 387 17.41 -6.26 -12.07
CA ILE A 387 16.43 -7.35 -12.00
C ILE A 387 16.48 -8.24 -13.25
N ARG A 388 16.00 -9.48 -13.11
CA ARG A 388 15.74 -10.36 -14.25
C ARG A 388 14.26 -10.19 -14.66
N TRP A 389 14.05 -9.49 -15.78
CA TRP A 389 12.72 -9.35 -16.35
C TRP A 389 12.36 -10.62 -17.15
N THR A 390 11.88 -10.52 -18.36
CA THR A 390 11.49 -11.69 -19.17
C THR A 390 12.67 -12.52 -19.71
N GLY A 391 13.90 -11.95 -19.69
CA GLY A 391 15.12 -12.62 -20.14
C GLY A 391 15.87 -13.36 -19.03
N LYS A 392 17.03 -13.95 -19.41
CA LYS A 392 17.96 -14.61 -18.46
C LYS A 392 18.94 -13.62 -17.81
N GLU A 393 19.29 -12.56 -18.53
CA GLU A 393 20.26 -11.56 -18.07
C GLU A 393 19.59 -10.55 -17.12
N LYS A 394 20.39 -10.04 -16.17
CA LYS A 394 19.96 -8.90 -15.34
C LYS A 394 20.00 -7.62 -16.17
N MET A 395 18.93 -6.84 -16.08
CA MET A 395 18.79 -5.52 -16.68
C MET A 395 18.74 -4.46 -15.58
N ASP A 396 19.35 -3.31 -15.79
CA ASP A 396 19.20 -2.18 -14.89
C ASP A 396 17.79 -1.59 -14.99
N MET A 397 17.25 -1.19 -13.87
CA MET A 397 15.86 -0.71 -13.76
C MET A 397 15.57 0.49 -14.68
N PRO A 398 16.43 1.53 -14.79
CA PRO A 398 16.18 2.64 -15.72
C PRO A 398 16.08 2.23 -17.18
N THR A 399 16.89 1.27 -17.63
CA THR A 399 16.82 0.73 -19.00
C THR A 399 15.50 -0.03 -19.22
N LEU A 400 15.11 -0.90 -18.29
CA LEU A 400 13.84 -1.62 -18.36
C LEU A 400 12.65 -0.64 -18.40
N LEU A 401 12.64 0.35 -17.51
CA LEU A 401 11.59 1.37 -17.45
C LEU A 401 11.49 2.14 -18.76
N ARG A 402 12.60 2.68 -19.24
CA ARG A 402 12.65 3.54 -20.43
C ARG A 402 12.33 2.80 -21.72
N GLU A 403 12.85 1.59 -21.89
CA GLU A 403 12.77 0.87 -23.17
C GLU A 403 11.52 -0.02 -23.27
N GLN A 404 10.96 -0.47 -22.15
CA GLN A 404 9.85 -1.43 -22.16
C GLN A 404 8.64 -0.93 -21.40
N LEU A 405 8.76 -0.56 -20.10
CA LEU A 405 7.59 -0.42 -19.23
C LEU A 405 6.87 0.92 -19.41
N ILE A 406 7.57 2.04 -19.57
CA ILE A 406 6.93 3.34 -19.85
C ILE A 406 6.23 3.31 -21.23
N PRO A 407 6.85 2.81 -22.32
CA PRO A 407 6.15 2.63 -23.59
C PRO A 407 4.94 1.69 -23.49
N ALA A 408 5.03 0.62 -22.70
CA ALA A 408 3.92 -0.29 -22.45
C ALA A 408 2.78 0.40 -21.70
N ALA A 409 3.10 1.14 -20.64
CA ALA A 409 2.11 1.89 -19.86
C ALA A 409 1.38 2.93 -20.72
N ARG A 410 2.10 3.69 -21.56
CA ARG A 410 1.46 4.63 -22.51
C ARG A 410 0.42 3.94 -23.40
N LYS A 411 0.82 2.82 -24.02
CA LYS A 411 -0.10 2.02 -24.86
C LYS A 411 -1.30 1.50 -24.07
N GLY A 412 -1.08 1.04 -22.83
CA GLY A 412 -2.15 0.60 -21.96
C GLY A 412 -3.15 1.72 -21.66
N LEU A 413 -2.68 2.91 -21.34
CA LEU A 413 -3.53 4.09 -21.11
C LEU A 413 -4.31 4.49 -22.37
N GLN A 414 -3.69 4.42 -23.55
CA GLN A 414 -4.38 4.64 -24.82
C GLN A 414 -5.49 3.63 -25.06
N LEU A 415 -5.26 2.34 -24.73
CA LEU A 415 -6.29 1.29 -24.82
C LEU A 415 -7.47 1.53 -23.88
N CYS A 416 -7.26 2.20 -22.74
CA CYS A 416 -8.31 2.64 -21.84
C CYS A 416 -9.03 3.93 -22.28
N GLY A 417 -8.60 4.55 -23.39
CA GLY A 417 -9.19 5.82 -23.87
C GLY A 417 -8.85 7.02 -23.00
N ILE A 418 -7.71 6.99 -22.32
CA ILE A 418 -7.18 8.16 -21.57
C ILE A 418 -6.71 9.21 -22.57
N LEU A 419 -6.97 10.48 -22.26
CA LEU A 419 -6.57 11.60 -23.11
C LEU A 419 -5.04 11.71 -23.20
N GLU A 420 -4.53 12.05 -24.38
CA GLU A 420 -3.09 12.16 -24.63
C GLU A 420 -2.42 13.23 -23.75
N GLU A 421 -3.16 14.29 -23.38
CA GLU A 421 -2.66 15.31 -22.43
C GLU A 421 -2.32 14.67 -21.06
N ASP A 422 -3.20 13.80 -20.53
CA ASP A 422 -2.93 13.10 -19.28
C ASP A 422 -1.76 12.11 -19.46
N ILE A 423 -1.75 11.36 -20.56
CA ILE A 423 -0.67 10.40 -20.83
C ILE A 423 0.68 11.11 -20.89
N SER A 424 0.79 12.20 -21.65
CA SER A 424 2.03 12.95 -21.77
C SER A 424 2.45 13.56 -20.43
N SER A 425 1.52 14.18 -19.69
CA SER A 425 1.81 14.83 -18.42
C SER A 425 2.35 13.84 -17.39
N TYR A 426 1.69 12.68 -17.20
CA TYR A 426 2.07 11.76 -16.14
C TYR A 426 3.15 10.76 -16.57
N MET A 427 3.16 10.30 -17.83
CA MET A 427 4.14 9.32 -18.29
C MET A 427 5.43 9.96 -18.79
N ASP A 428 5.37 11.02 -19.61
CA ASP A 428 6.57 11.60 -20.20
C ASP A 428 7.20 12.64 -19.27
N ASP A 429 6.39 13.60 -18.80
CA ASP A 429 6.90 14.75 -18.04
C ASP A 429 7.20 14.38 -16.57
N ILE A 430 6.55 13.37 -15.99
CA ILE A 430 6.79 12.98 -14.61
C ILE A 430 7.56 11.66 -14.53
N ILE A 431 6.97 10.51 -14.90
CA ILE A 431 7.65 9.20 -14.76
C ILE A 431 8.90 9.14 -15.64
N GLY A 432 8.79 9.55 -16.91
CA GLY A 432 9.91 9.58 -17.86
C GLY A 432 11.06 10.43 -17.38
N GLN A 433 10.79 11.65 -16.91
CA GLN A 433 11.83 12.55 -16.40
C GLN A 433 12.41 12.06 -15.07
N ARG A 434 11.59 11.52 -14.15
CA ARG A 434 12.07 10.88 -12.92
C ARG A 434 13.09 9.79 -13.20
N VAL A 435 12.79 8.92 -14.17
CA VAL A 435 13.67 7.82 -14.60
C VAL A 435 14.91 8.34 -15.35
N ALA A 436 14.74 9.32 -16.24
CA ALA A 436 15.86 9.91 -17.01
C ALA A 436 16.87 10.61 -16.10
N GLN A 437 16.42 11.26 -15.04
CA GLN A 437 17.27 11.93 -14.07
C GLN A 437 17.71 11.02 -12.92
N GLY A 438 17.17 9.78 -12.86
CA GLY A 438 17.47 8.83 -11.78
C GLY A 438 17.06 9.31 -10.40
N ARG A 439 15.97 10.13 -10.27
CA ARG A 439 15.63 10.82 -9.04
C ARG A 439 14.19 10.54 -8.61
N ASN A 440 14.02 9.60 -7.67
CA ASN A 440 12.80 9.40 -6.89
C ASN A 440 12.93 10.05 -5.50
N GLY A 441 11.94 9.85 -4.62
CA GLY A 441 11.95 10.44 -3.28
C GLY A 441 13.10 9.96 -2.41
N ALA A 442 13.49 8.68 -2.50
CA ALA A 442 14.62 8.14 -1.73
C ALA A 442 15.96 8.74 -2.17
N VAL A 443 16.16 8.86 -3.47
CA VAL A 443 17.38 9.48 -4.03
C VAL A 443 17.47 10.95 -3.59
N TRP A 444 16.38 11.72 -3.71
CA TRP A 444 16.40 13.13 -3.29
C TRP A 444 16.72 13.28 -1.80
N GLN A 445 16.15 12.44 -0.93
CA GLN A 445 16.44 12.47 0.50
C GLN A 445 17.92 12.20 0.79
N ARG A 446 18.53 11.20 0.11
CA ARG A 446 19.96 10.89 0.26
C ARG A 446 20.85 11.99 -0.30
N GLU A 447 20.50 12.60 -1.43
CA GLU A 447 21.24 13.74 -2.00
C GLU A 447 21.24 14.92 -1.01
N PHE A 448 20.10 15.21 -0.35
CA PHE A 448 20.01 16.25 0.65
C PHE A 448 20.96 15.99 1.83
N ILE A 449 20.89 14.79 2.42
CA ILE A 449 21.75 14.41 3.54
C ILE A 449 23.23 14.37 3.13
N GLY A 450 23.53 13.91 1.93
CA GLY A 450 24.89 13.89 1.37
C GLY A 450 25.50 15.30 1.23
N LEU A 451 24.67 16.31 0.91
CA LEU A 451 25.11 17.68 0.71
C LEU A 451 25.17 18.48 2.02
N HIS A 452 24.17 18.31 2.89
CA HIS A 452 23.96 19.16 4.08
C HIS A 452 24.33 18.47 5.40
N GLY A 453 24.66 17.16 5.36
CA GLY A 453 24.88 16.36 6.57
C GLY A 453 23.57 15.76 7.12
N PRO A 454 23.64 14.93 8.19
CA PRO A 454 22.52 14.16 8.71
C PRO A 454 21.54 15.00 9.59
N ASP A 455 21.09 16.12 9.06
CA ASP A 455 20.05 16.95 9.66
C ASP A 455 18.67 16.56 9.09
N PHE A 456 18.05 15.55 9.70
CA PHE A 456 16.74 15.06 9.27
C PHE A 456 15.61 16.07 9.45
N GLN A 457 15.74 17.01 10.38
CA GLN A 457 14.75 18.08 10.55
C GLN A 457 14.82 19.06 9.39
N ALA A 458 16.02 19.54 9.04
CA ALA A 458 16.21 20.43 7.89
C ALA A 458 15.80 19.74 6.58
N MET A 459 16.13 18.46 6.40
CA MET A 459 15.70 17.67 5.24
C MET A 459 14.17 17.58 5.15
N THR A 460 13.49 17.27 6.26
CA THR A 460 12.03 17.16 6.30
C THR A 460 11.36 18.51 6.03
N GLN A 461 11.94 19.61 6.50
CA GLN A 461 11.48 20.95 6.17
C GLN A 461 11.62 21.23 4.67
N ALA A 462 12.78 20.98 4.07
CA ALA A 462 13.01 21.20 2.64
C ALA A 462 12.11 20.31 1.77
N TYR A 463 11.88 19.06 2.20
CA TYR A 463 10.92 18.16 1.57
C TYR A 463 9.51 18.75 1.58
N TYR A 464 9.02 19.20 2.73
CA TYR A 464 7.72 19.86 2.88
C TYR A 464 7.60 21.09 1.98
N GLU A 465 8.61 21.97 1.95
CA GLU A 465 8.61 23.18 1.14
C GLU A 465 8.54 22.89 -0.37
N ASN A 466 9.12 21.77 -0.83
CA ASN A 466 8.98 21.30 -2.19
C ASN A 466 7.58 20.67 -2.44
N GLN A 467 7.11 19.86 -1.48
CA GLN A 467 5.80 19.18 -1.59
C GLN A 467 4.63 20.17 -1.71
N ILE A 468 4.60 21.26 -0.91
CA ILE A 468 3.53 22.27 -0.99
C ILE A 468 3.51 23.04 -2.30
N ARG A 469 4.63 23.08 -3.05
CA ARG A 469 4.68 23.64 -4.41
C ARG A 469 4.08 22.70 -5.46
N ASN A 470 3.84 21.47 -5.07
CA ASN A 470 3.34 20.37 -5.93
C ASN A 470 4.16 20.18 -7.21
N LEU A 471 5.49 20.39 -7.15
CA LEU A 471 6.40 20.08 -8.24
C LEU A 471 6.75 18.58 -8.19
N PRO A 472 6.90 17.92 -9.35
CA PRO A 472 7.41 16.55 -9.39
C PRO A 472 8.81 16.45 -8.77
N VAL A 473 9.11 15.33 -8.11
CA VAL A 473 10.35 15.16 -7.31
C VAL A 473 11.64 15.35 -8.13
N HIS A 474 11.62 15.06 -9.41
CA HIS A 474 12.78 15.25 -10.28
C HIS A 474 13.14 16.73 -10.50
N GLU A 475 12.20 17.65 -10.26
CA GLU A 475 12.42 19.10 -10.32
C GLU A 475 12.86 19.70 -8.98
N TRP A 476 12.85 18.92 -7.88
CA TRP A 476 13.18 19.43 -6.56
C TRP A 476 14.66 19.79 -6.46
N LYS A 477 14.95 20.95 -5.89
CA LYS A 477 16.33 21.36 -5.57
C LYS A 477 16.76 20.71 -4.25
N VAL A 478 18.03 20.39 -4.15
CA VAL A 478 18.67 19.89 -2.92
C VAL A 478 19.29 21.04 -2.16
#